data_01061075814f9ec621b62c4060018e0b
#
_entry.id   01061075814f9ec621b62c4060018e0b
#
_cell.length_a   1.000
_cell.length_b   1.000
_cell.length_c   1.000
_cell.angle_alpha   90.00
_cell.angle_beta   90.00
_cell.angle_gamma   90.00
#
_symmetry.space_group_name_H-M   'P 1'
#
loop_
_entity.id
_entity.type
_entity.pdbx_description
1 polymer ?
#
loop_
_entity_poly.entity_id
_entity_poly.type
_entity_poly.pdbx_seq_one_letter_code
_entity_poly.pdbx_strand_id
1 'polypeptide(L)'
;MSKKVIIIGSGIAGISSSLKLKSYGINSIIVDKGNFIGGRISTREVKNDSSSSFFFHGAQFFTAKTHEFKKIISTGINGKYIKEFANFDPKRYRGNKTMREFLLNLSKDLHIQ
;
A
#
# COMPACT_ATOMS: atom_id res chain seq x y z
N MET A 1 -4.71 -5.66 -31.04
CA MET A 1 -3.34 -5.75 -30.49
C MET A 1 -3.32 -5.40 -29.02
N SER A 2 -2.80 -6.29 -28.19
CA SER A 2 -2.61 -5.98 -26.78
C SER A 2 -1.37 -5.10 -26.62
N LYS A 3 -1.51 -4.03 -25.83
CA LYS A 3 -0.38 -3.17 -25.46
C LYS A 3 0.20 -3.65 -24.14
N LYS A 4 1.52 -3.62 -24.02
CA LYS A 4 2.19 -3.86 -22.77
C LYS A 4 2.36 -2.54 -22.04
N VAL A 5 2.03 -2.53 -20.74
CA VAL A 5 2.21 -1.36 -19.88
C VAL A 5 3.24 -1.71 -18.83
N ILE A 6 4.26 -0.90 -18.73
CA ILE A 6 5.28 -1.02 -17.70
C ILE A 6 5.18 0.20 -16.80
N ILE A 7 5.10 -0.04 -15.50
CA ILE A 7 5.02 1.01 -14.48
C ILE A 7 6.33 1.00 -13.71
N ILE A 8 6.98 2.14 -13.63
CA ILE A 8 8.24 2.26 -12.88
C ILE A 8 7.93 2.79 -11.48
N GLY A 9 8.23 1.99 -10.48
CA GLY A 9 8.02 2.32 -9.09
C GLY A 9 6.82 1.59 -8.48
N SER A 10 7.04 0.99 -7.31
CA SER A 10 6.03 0.24 -6.56
C SER A 10 5.56 0.98 -5.31
N GLY A 11 5.56 2.31 -5.34
CA GLY A 11 4.90 3.12 -4.33
C GLY A 11 3.41 3.13 -4.54
N ILE A 12 2.69 3.92 -3.74
CA ILE A 12 1.23 3.98 -3.81
C ILE A 12 0.73 4.38 -5.21
N ALA A 13 1.43 5.29 -5.89
CA ALA A 13 1.04 5.74 -7.22
C ALA A 13 1.14 4.62 -8.26
N GLY A 14 2.25 3.88 -8.26
CA GLY A 14 2.46 2.78 -9.19
C GLY A 14 1.47 1.64 -8.97
N ILE A 15 1.27 1.25 -7.72
CA ILE A 15 0.32 0.20 -7.35
C ILE A 15 -1.10 0.61 -7.70
N SER A 16 -1.50 1.84 -7.39
CA SER A 16 -2.83 2.35 -7.71
C SER A 16 -3.09 2.40 -9.21
N SER A 17 -2.08 2.81 -9.99
CA SER A 17 -2.17 2.85 -11.45
C SER A 17 -2.36 1.44 -12.02
N SER A 18 -1.60 0.47 -11.54
CA SER A 18 -1.71 -0.92 -11.98
C SER A 18 -3.09 -1.51 -11.65
N LEU A 19 -3.61 -1.24 -10.46
CA LEU A 19 -4.94 -1.68 -10.06
C LEU A 19 -6.03 -1.06 -10.93
N LYS A 20 -5.90 0.23 -11.24
CA LYS A 20 -6.88 0.91 -12.10
C LYS A 20 -6.86 0.36 -13.52
N LEU A 21 -5.68 0.13 -14.09
CA LEU A 21 -5.55 -0.51 -15.40
C LEU A 21 -6.19 -1.90 -15.39
N LYS A 22 -5.93 -2.68 -14.35
CA LYS A 22 -6.50 -4.02 -14.21
C LYS A 22 -8.02 -3.99 -14.18
N SER A 23 -8.63 -2.96 -13.59
CA SER A 23 -10.09 -2.80 -13.57
C SER A 23 -10.69 -2.59 -14.96
N TYR A 24 -9.88 -2.17 -15.93
CA TYR A 24 -10.25 -2.05 -17.35
C TYR A 24 -9.76 -3.24 -18.18
N GLY A 25 -9.31 -4.32 -17.55
CA GLY A 25 -8.82 -5.49 -18.27
C GLY A 25 -7.41 -5.33 -18.84
N ILE A 26 -6.67 -4.32 -18.40
CA ILE A 26 -5.30 -4.05 -18.87
C ILE A 26 -4.32 -4.52 -17.83
N ASN A 27 -3.48 -5.49 -18.17
CA ASN A 27 -2.43 -5.96 -17.29
C ASN A 27 -1.18 -5.09 -17.44
N SER A 28 -0.47 -4.89 -16.34
CA SER A 28 0.77 -4.12 -16.31
C SER A 28 1.83 -4.87 -15.52
N ILE A 29 3.09 -4.48 -15.72
CA ILE A 29 4.21 -4.99 -14.96
C ILE A 29 4.81 -3.81 -14.20
N ILE A 30 4.93 -3.94 -12.89
CA ILE A 30 5.55 -2.92 -12.05
C ILE A 30 7.02 -3.30 -11.87
N VAL A 31 7.92 -2.36 -12.12
CA VAL A 31 9.36 -2.53 -11.97
C VAL A 31 9.85 -1.56 -10.90
N ASP A 32 10.56 -2.07 -9.91
CA ASP A 32 11.11 -1.24 -8.84
C ASP A 32 12.57 -1.60 -8.60
N LYS A 33 13.38 -0.59 -8.36
CA LYS A 33 14.81 -0.78 -8.07
C LYS A 33 15.08 -1.23 -6.64
N GLY A 34 14.10 -1.02 -5.73
CA GLY A 34 14.24 -1.38 -4.33
C GLY A 34 13.95 -2.85 -4.07
N ASN A 35 14.34 -3.30 -2.88
CA ASN A 35 14.08 -4.67 -2.44
C ASN A 35 12.67 -4.84 -1.87
N PHE A 36 12.00 -3.74 -1.55
CA PHE A 36 10.68 -3.75 -0.94
C PHE A 36 9.77 -2.76 -1.65
N ILE A 37 8.50 -3.11 -1.76
CA ILE A 37 7.49 -2.18 -2.28
C ILE A 37 7.20 -1.09 -1.24
N GLY A 38 6.57 -0.01 -1.69
CA GLY A 38 5.99 0.99 -0.79
C GLY A 38 6.55 2.38 -0.92
N GLY A 39 7.80 2.55 -1.34
CA GLY A 39 8.39 3.87 -1.44
C GLY A 39 8.25 4.66 -0.14
N ARG A 40 7.51 5.78 -0.19
CA ARG A 40 7.30 6.65 0.97
C ARG A 40 6.38 6.06 2.05
N ILE A 41 5.76 4.94 1.78
CA ILE A 41 4.93 4.20 2.76
C ILE A 41 5.74 3.08 3.42
N SER A 42 7.01 2.94 3.07
CA SER A 42 7.82 1.86 3.60
C SER A 42 8.03 1.98 5.12
N THR A 43 8.28 0.83 5.73
CA THR A 43 8.47 0.71 7.18
C THR A 43 9.84 0.11 7.42
N ARG A 44 10.55 0.63 8.41
CA ARG A 44 11.83 0.09 8.83
C ARG A 44 11.66 -0.81 10.05
N GLU A 45 12.20 -2.02 9.98
CA GLU A 45 12.27 -2.92 11.09
C GLU A 45 13.65 -2.84 11.74
N VAL A 46 13.66 -2.66 13.05
CA VAL A 46 14.90 -2.70 13.85
C VAL A 46 14.80 -3.91 14.76
N LYS A 47 15.77 -4.83 14.61
CA LYS A 47 15.80 -6.07 15.38
C LYS A 47 16.83 -5.95 16.51
N ASN A 48 16.41 -6.34 17.71
CA ASN A 48 17.29 -6.55 18.86
C ASN A 48 17.36 -8.07 19.15
N ASP A 49 18.17 -8.46 20.13
CA ASP A 49 18.37 -9.86 20.48
C ASP A 49 17.08 -10.60 20.84
N SER A 50 16.09 -9.90 21.39
CA SER A 50 14.85 -10.49 21.90
C SER A 50 13.57 -9.90 21.30
N SER A 51 13.65 -8.84 20.48
CA SER A 51 12.46 -8.16 19.97
C SER A 51 12.71 -7.44 18.64
N SER A 52 11.62 -7.15 17.94
CA SER A 52 11.63 -6.33 16.72
C SER A 52 10.76 -5.09 16.96
N SER A 53 11.21 -3.95 16.44
CA SER A 53 10.45 -2.71 16.46
C SER A 53 10.30 -2.21 15.02
N PHE A 54 9.11 -1.66 14.71
CA PHE A 54 8.82 -1.12 13.38
C PHE A 54 8.67 0.39 13.47
N PHE A 55 9.33 1.08 12.53
CA PHE A 55 9.29 2.54 12.47
C PHE A 55 8.78 2.97 11.11
N PHE A 56 7.77 3.82 11.10
CA PHE A 56 7.21 4.41 9.89
C PHE A 56 8.06 5.63 9.53
N HIS A 57 9.11 5.43 8.73
CA HIS A 57 10.05 6.51 8.39
C HIS A 57 9.60 7.36 7.21
N GLY A 58 8.50 7.00 6.57
CA GLY A 58 7.86 7.80 5.53
C GLY A 58 6.51 8.30 6.01
N ALA A 59 5.46 7.94 5.29
CA ALA A 59 4.10 8.32 5.69
C ALA A 59 3.72 7.69 7.03
N GLN A 60 3.14 8.50 7.91
CA GLN A 60 2.73 8.06 9.24
C GLN A 60 1.27 7.64 9.28
N PHE A 61 0.46 8.21 8.42
CA PHE A 61 -0.97 7.92 8.33
C PHE A 61 -1.50 8.40 6.97
N PHE A 62 -2.73 8.01 6.67
CA PHE A 62 -3.47 8.55 5.52
C PHE A 62 -4.93 8.80 5.90
N THR A 63 -5.58 9.65 5.12
CA THR A 63 -7.00 9.96 5.26
C THR A 63 -7.71 9.57 3.97
N ALA A 64 -9.05 9.52 4.00
CA ALA A 64 -9.83 9.19 2.82
C ALA A 64 -10.89 10.27 2.59
N LYS A 65 -10.96 10.76 1.35
CA LYS A 65 -11.96 11.76 0.95
C LYS A 65 -12.94 11.19 -0.08
N THR A 66 -12.46 10.40 -1.03
CA THR A 66 -13.30 9.88 -2.09
C THR A 66 -14.05 8.63 -1.65
N HIS A 67 -15.23 8.42 -2.24
CA HIS A 67 -16.01 7.21 -1.99
C HIS A 67 -15.24 5.94 -2.36
N GLU A 68 -14.53 5.97 -3.47
CA GLU A 68 -13.73 4.83 -3.93
C GLU A 68 -12.65 4.46 -2.91
N PHE A 69 -11.93 5.44 -2.38
CA PHE A 69 -10.87 5.17 -1.41
C PHE A 69 -11.45 4.71 -0.07
N LYS A 70 -12.59 5.27 0.33
CA LYS A 70 -13.28 4.81 1.55
C LYS A 70 -13.66 3.35 1.46
N LYS A 71 -14.06 2.86 0.28
CA LYS A 71 -14.34 1.43 0.07
C LYS A 71 -13.09 0.58 0.25
N ILE A 72 -11.96 1.02 -0.29
CA ILE A 72 -10.67 0.33 -0.12
C ILE A 72 -10.31 0.23 1.36
N ILE A 73 -10.51 1.31 2.12
CA ILE A 73 -10.24 1.34 3.55
C ILE A 73 -11.14 0.37 4.30
N SER A 74 -12.45 0.37 4.01
CA SER A 74 -13.39 -0.55 4.65
C SER A 74 -13.00 -2.01 4.41
N THR A 75 -12.60 -2.35 3.21
CA THR A 75 -12.11 -3.70 2.88
C THR A 75 -10.85 -4.02 3.68
N GLY A 76 -9.94 -3.06 3.82
CA GLY A 76 -8.72 -3.24 4.59
C GLY A 76 -8.96 -3.42 6.08
N ILE A 77 -9.92 -2.69 6.65
CA ILE A 77 -10.29 -2.85 8.06
C ILE A 77 -10.89 -4.23 8.29
N ASN A 78 -11.81 -4.65 7.42
CA ASN A 78 -12.43 -5.98 7.52
C ASN A 78 -11.41 -7.10 7.35
N GLY A 79 -10.42 -6.92 6.48
CA GLY A 79 -9.33 -7.87 6.27
C GLY A 79 -8.21 -7.78 7.30
N LYS A 80 -8.29 -6.84 8.24
CA LYS A 80 -7.32 -6.61 9.33
C LYS A 80 -5.93 -6.17 8.86
N TYR A 81 -5.80 -5.57 7.69
CA TYR A 81 -4.54 -4.99 7.25
C TYR A 81 -4.54 -3.45 7.25
N ILE A 82 -5.65 -2.83 7.60
CA ILE A 82 -5.75 -1.39 7.87
C ILE A 82 -6.29 -1.19 9.27
N LYS A 83 -5.72 -0.24 9.98
CA LYS A 83 -6.12 0.15 11.33
C LYS A 83 -6.46 1.62 11.37
N GLU A 84 -7.51 1.98 12.11
CA GLU A 84 -7.90 3.35 12.34
C GLU A 84 -7.19 3.89 13.59
N PHE A 85 -6.65 5.11 13.49
CA PHE A 85 -6.22 5.85 14.67
C PHE A 85 -7.45 6.41 15.36
N ALA A 86 -7.57 6.15 16.67
CA ALA A 86 -8.66 6.67 17.47
C ALA A 86 -8.56 8.20 17.63
N ASN A 87 -9.73 8.84 17.80
CA ASN A 87 -9.86 10.24 18.24
C ASN A 87 -9.33 11.31 17.30
N PHE A 88 -9.37 11.08 15.99
CA PHE A 88 -9.05 12.09 14.99
C PHE A 88 -10.26 12.42 14.10
N ASP A 89 -10.35 13.69 13.70
CA ASP A 89 -11.32 14.16 12.73
C ASP A 89 -10.61 15.14 11.78
N PRO A 90 -10.49 14.83 10.46
CA PRO A 90 -10.96 13.60 9.82
C PRO A 90 -10.23 12.35 10.32
N LYS A 91 -10.85 11.20 10.12
CA LYS A 91 -10.30 9.92 10.55
C LYS A 91 -8.97 9.64 9.87
N ARG A 92 -8.03 9.08 10.62
CA ARG A 92 -6.70 8.70 10.14
C ARG A 92 -6.53 7.20 10.17
N TYR A 93 -5.83 6.68 9.20
CA TYR A 93 -5.64 5.24 9.01
C TYR A 93 -4.17 4.91 8.76
N ARG A 94 -3.80 3.69 9.05
CA ARG A 94 -2.46 3.17 8.74
C ARG A 94 -2.55 1.67 8.44
N GLY A 95 -1.44 1.09 7.94
CA GLY A 95 -1.32 -0.36 7.90
C GLY A 95 -1.39 -0.93 9.31
N ASN A 96 -1.92 -2.13 9.48
CA ASN A 96 -2.19 -2.67 10.80
C ASN A 96 -0.90 -2.86 11.60
N LYS A 97 0.00 -3.73 11.16
CA LYS A 97 1.28 -3.99 11.82
C LYS A 97 2.37 -3.07 11.28
N THR A 98 2.44 -2.90 9.99
CA THR A 98 3.35 -1.99 9.31
C THR A 98 2.57 -1.15 8.30
N MET A 99 3.06 0.05 7.99
CA MET A 99 2.42 0.88 6.97
C MET A 99 2.44 0.18 5.60
N ARG A 100 3.52 -0.56 5.30
CA ARG A 100 3.66 -1.32 4.05
C ARG A 100 2.60 -2.41 3.90
N GLU A 101 2.10 -2.96 5.00
CA GLU A 101 1.09 -4.02 4.98
C GLU A 101 -0.13 -3.66 4.15
N PHE A 102 -0.55 -2.40 4.21
CA PHE A 102 -1.64 -1.88 3.38
C PHE A 102 -1.34 -2.09 1.88
N LEU A 103 -0.14 -1.71 1.44
CA LEU A 103 0.26 -1.88 0.03
C LEU A 103 0.51 -3.34 -0.34
N LEU A 104 1.05 -4.13 0.56
CA LEU A 104 1.24 -5.56 0.31
C LEU A 104 -0.08 -6.25 -0.01
N ASN A 105 -1.13 -5.91 0.71
CA ASN A 105 -2.45 -6.49 0.46
C ASN A 105 -3.08 -5.95 -0.81
N LEU A 106 -2.92 -4.66 -1.12
CA LEU A 106 -3.42 -4.09 -2.37
C LEU A 106 -2.73 -4.70 -3.60
N SER A 107 -1.46 -5.04 -3.49
CA SER A 107 -0.64 -5.46 -4.62
C SER A 107 -0.54 -6.98 -4.78
N LYS A 108 -1.21 -7.77 -3.96
CA LYS A 108 -1.04 -9.23 -3.94
C LYS A 108 -1.32 -9.94 -5.27
N ASP A 109 -2.20 -9.37 -6.10
CA ASP A 109 -2.55 -9.93 -7.41
C ASP A 109 -1.87 -9.20 -8.56
N LEU A 110 -0.90 -8.34 -8.29
CA LEU A 110 -0.17 -7.58 -9.29
C LEU A 110 1.19 -8.21 -9.58
N HIS A 111 1.68 -7.99 -10.79
CA HIS A 111 3.01 -8.45 -11.20
C HIS A 111 4.05 -7.38 -10.89
N ILE A 112 4.92 -7.64 -9.95
CA ILE A 112 5.98 -6.71 -9.52
C ILE A 112 7.33 -7.43 -9.67
N GLN A 113 8.24 -6.76 -10.34
CA GLN A 113 9.61 -7.25 -10.53
C GLN A 113 10.62 -6.35 -9.83
#